data_7bfd7edd1c8fffa1542287a446e96c03
#
_entry.id   7bfd7edd1c8fffa1542287a446e96c03
#
_cell.length_a   1.000
_cell.length_b   1.000
_cell.length_c   1.000
_cell.angle_alpha   90.00
_cell.angle_beta   90.00
_cell.angle_gamma   90.00
#
_symmetry.space_group_name_H-M   'P 1'
#
loop_
_entity.id
_entity.type
_entity.pdbx_description
1 polymer ?
#
loop_
_entity_poly.entity_id
_entity_poly.type
_entity_poly.pdbx_seq_one_letter_code
_entity_poly.pdbx_strand_id
1 'polypeptide(L)'
;LRGLASRLADGKLPGLGLPGADASDATRGNARATGGSRATRRGARTREDELALTCALAYPQWIARRRPASSAYILAGGVGAELPAGSALEGQEWLAVASIDRAPASRHARILAAVPLSEEDALAAGAALLATRTDASIDKGVLRATRTRSIGAIPLSSSPARALSEEEATALVADHLAARGLGELGWGKEASSLRERMRALHEALGAPWPDVSDEALAGSARQWLTPWGRSLASGAPLSSVSMLDALRSMLPWPQAARLDELAPEKLPIPSGGTRP
;
A
#
# COMPACT_ATOMS: atom_id res chain seq x y z
N LEU A 1 -28.80 -24.94 14.44
CA LEU A 1 -27.52 -25.68 14.31
C LEU A 1 -27.66 -27.19 14.59
N ARG A 2 -28.59 -27.63 15.46
CA ARG A 2 -28.83 -29.05 15.70
C ARG A 2 -29.53 -29.81 14.54
N GLY A 3 -30.21 -29.09 13.63
CA GLY A 3 -30.92 -29.70 12.49
C GLY A 3 -30.05 -30.00 11.26
N LEU A 4 -28.87 -29.37 11.13
CA LEU A 4 -27.94 -29.59 9.99
C LEU A 4 -27.04 -30.80 10.21
N ALA A 5 -26.64 -31.07 11.44
CA ALA A 5 -25.79 -32.22 11.76
C ALA A 5 -26.51 -33.57 11.53
N SER A 6 -27.84 -33.61 11.70
CA SER A 6 -28.66 -34.84 11.50
C SER A 6 -28.84 -35.19 10.00
N ARG A 7 -28.83 -34.21 9.09
CA ARG A 7 -28.99 -34.45 7.65
C ARG A 7 -27.74 -34.92 6.92
N LEU A 8 -26.57 -34.67 7.49
CA LEU A 8 -25.27 -35.12 6.95
C LEU A 8 -25.00 -36.61 7.30
N ALA A 9 -25.65 -37.15 8.31
CA ALA A 9 -25.51 -38.57 8.69
C ALA A 9 -26.28 -39.54 7.80
N ASP A 10 -27.28 -39.08 7.06
CA ASP A 10 -28.19 -39.94 6.31
C ASP A 10 -27.92 -40.09 4.80
N GLY A 11 -26.78 -39.57 4.31
CA GLY A 11 -26.23 -39.90 2.96
C GLY A 11 -27.14 -39.62 1.76
N LYS A 12 -28.14 -38.73 1.83
CA LYS A 12 -29.01 -38.36 0.70
C LYS A 12 -28.72 -36.96 0.19
N LEU A 13 -27.83 -36.90 -0.83
CA LEU A 13 -27.70 -35.74 -1.71
C LEU A 13 -28.22 -36.10 -3.11
N PRO A 14 -28.99 -35.23 -3.77
CA PRO A 14 -29.44 -35.46 -5.14
C PRO A 14 -28.27 -35.30 -6.11
N GLY A 15 -28.17 -36.23 -7.07
CA GLY A 15 -27.05 -36.35 -7.99
C GLY A 15 -26.86 -35.18 -8.93
N LEU A 16 -25.61 -34.74 -9.04
CA LEU A 16 -25.07 -33.96 -10.16
C LEU A 16 -24.26 -34.90 -11.03
N GLY A 17 -24.82 -35.24 -12.22
CA GLY A 17 -24.19 -36.11 -13.22
C GLY A 17 -22.93 -35.46 -13.78
N LEU A 18 -21.86 -36.24 -13.80
CA LEU A 18 -20.64 -35.94 -14.56
C LEU A 18 -20.61 -36.83 -15.83
N PRO A 19 -20.20 -36.32 -17.00
CA PRO A 19 -20.05 -37.13 -18.19
C PRO A 19 -18.81 -38.01 -18.10
N GLY A 20 -18.97 -39.27 -18.56
CA GLY A 20 -17.95 -40.29 -18.53
C GLY A 20 -16.81 -40.02 -19.52
N ALA A 21 -15.61 -40.47 -19.15
CA ALA A 21 -14.46 -40.56 -20.01
C ALA A 21 -14.18 -42.04 -20.32
N ASP A 22 -14.22 -42.35 -21.60
CA ASP A 22 -13.82 -43.64 -22.14
C ASP A 22 -12.31 -43.85 -22.08
N ALA A 23 -11.93 -45.09 -21.78
CA ALA A 23 -10.57 -45.59 -21.82
C ALA A 23 -10.29 -46.31 -23.14
N SER A 24 -9.16 -46.05 -23.78
CA SER A 24 -8.39 -47.07 -24.56
C SER A 24 -6.97 -46.57 -24.86
N ASP A 25 -6.05 -47.25 -24.36
CA ASP A 25 -5.04 -48.16 -24.99
C ASP A 25 -3.71 -47.58 -25.48
N ALA A 26 -2.68 -48.08 -24.81
CA ALA A 26 -1.35 -48.53 -25.26
C ALA A 26 -0.42 -47.64 -26.13
N THR A 27 0.79 -47.39 -25.71
CA THR A 27 2.03 -48.11 -26.16
C THR A 27 3.31 -47.49 -25.56
N ARG A 28 4.25 -48.39 -25.29
CA ARG A 28 5.58 -48.20 -24.67
C ARG A 28 6.50 -47.21 -25.39
N GLY A 29 7.26 -46.45 -24.62
CA GLY A 29 8.40 -45.69 -25.13
C GLY A 29 9.31 -45.24 -23.97
N ASN A 30 10.43 -45.96 -23.84
CA ASN A 30 11.49 -45.76 -22.83
C ASN A 30 12.37 -44.56 -23.22
N ALA A 31 12.52 -43.56 -22.38
CA ALA A 31 13.65 -42.63 -22.43
C ALA A 31 13.95 -42.06 -21.03
N ARG A 32 15.12 -42.39 -20.52
CA ARG A 32 15.74 -41.81 -19.35
C ARG A 32 16.02 -40.33 -19.59
N ALA A 33 15.55 -39.45 -18.69
CA ALA A 33 16.13 -38.13 -18.47
C ALA A 33 16.01 -37.79 -16.99
N THR A 34 17.14 -37.70 -16.34
CA THR A 34 17.38 -37.21 -15.03
C THR A 34 17.05 -35.72 -14.94
N GLY A 35 16.16 -35.33 -14.05
CA GLY A 35 15.84 -33.94 -13.77
C GLY A 35 14.81 -33.90 -12.65
N GLY A 36 15.28 -33.94 -11.39
CA GLY A 36 14.41 -33.97 -10.23
C GLY A 36 13.63 -32.68 -10.02
N SER A 37 12.44 -32.63 -10.55
CA SER A 37 11.40 -31.72 -10.09
C SER A 37 10.70 -32.40 -8.91
N ARG A 38 10.86 -31.84 -7.74
CA ARG A 38 10.21 -32.26 -6.50
C ARG A 38 8.72 -31.90 -6.60
N ALA A 39 7.98 -32.66 -7.39
CA ALA A 39 6.54 -32.64 -7.36
C ALA A 39 6.11 -33.14 -5.98
N THR A 40 5.70 -32.22 -5.12
CA THR A 40 5.04 -32.52 -3.84
C THR A 40 3.85 -33.41 -4.15
N ARG A 41 3.94 -34.69 -3.80
CA ARG A 41 2.80 -35.61 -3.83
C ARG A 41 1.71 -34.97 -2.98
N ARG A 42 0.59 -34.59 -3.58
CA ARG A 42 -0.66 -34.29 -2.89
C ARG A 42 -1.04 -35.55 -2.13
N GLY A 43 -0.69 -35.62 -0.85
CA GLY A 43 -1.19 -36.65 0.07
C GLY A 43 -2.71 -36.54 0.13
N ALA A 44 -3.41 -37.66 0.29
CA ALA A 44 -4.84 -37.64 0.54
C ALA A 44 -5.12 -36.70 1.75
N ARG A 45 -6.08 -35.77 1.58
CA ARG A 45 -6.49 -34.87 2.67
C ARG A 45 -6.99 -35.70 3.84
N THR A 46 -6.62 -35.28 5.03
CA THR A 46 -7.16 -35.88 6.25
C THR A 46 -8.58 -35.34 6.48
N ARG A 47 -9.35 -36.03 7.30
CA ARG A 47 -10.68 -35.55 7.71
C ARG A 47 -10.61 -34.17 8.41
N GLU A 48 -9.53 -33.92 9.09
CA GLU A 48 -9.26 -32.63 9.75
C GLU A 48 -9.02 -31.51 8.72
N ASP A 49 -8.26 -31.77 7.66
CA ASP A 49 -8.02 -30.84 6.56
C ASP A 49 -9.36 -30.51 5.83
N GLU A 50 -10.20 -31.49 5.61
CA GLU A 50 -11.52 -31.32 4.99
C GLU A 50 -12.43 -30.46 5.86
N LEU A 51 -12.41 -30.69 7.17
CA LEU A 51 -13.18 -29.88 8.12
C LEU A 51 -12.69 -28.43 8.15
N ALA A 52 -11.35 -28.24 8.18
CA ALA A 52 -10.73 -26.92 8.16
C ALA A 52 -11.09 -26.14 6.90
N LEU A 53 -10.98 -26.78 5.73
CA LEU A 53 -11.37 -26.16 4.47
C LEU A 53 -12.87 -25.82 4.42
N THR A 54 -13.72 -26.75 4.86
CA THR A 54 -15.19 -26.52 4.91
C THR A 54 -15.52 -25.33 5.80
N CYS A 55 -14.89 -25.23 6.97
CA CYS A 55 -15.05 -24.11 7.89
C CYS A 55 -14.58 -22.78 7.25
N ALA A 56 -13.42 -22.78 6.62
CA ALA A 56 -12.86 -21.61 5.96
C ALA A 56 -13.70 -21.13 4.77
N LEU A 57 -14.27 -22.07 3.98
CA LEU A 57 -15.17 -21.76 2.87
C LEU A 57 -16.51 -21.19 3.36
N ALA A 58 -17.03 -21.70 4.48
CA ALA A 58 -18.29 -21.21 5.06
C ALA A 58 -18.13 -19.80 5.65
N TYR A 59 -16.97 -19.50 6.22
CA TYR A 59 -16.69 -18.23 6.91
C TYR A 59 -15.33 -17.65 6.51
N PRO A 60 -15.11 -17.24 5.26
CA PRO A 60 -13.79 -16.77 4.80
C PRO A 60 -13.28 -15.55 5.57
N GLN A 61 -14.17 -14.71 6.11
CA GLN A 61 -13.82 -13.59 6.99
C GLN A 61 -13.23 -14.03 8.35
N TRP A 62 -13.36 -15.30 8.72
CA TRP A 62 -12.84 -15.88 9.96
C TRP A 62 -11.59 -16.73 9.73
N ILE A 63 -11.04 -16.78 8.52
CA ILE A 63 -9.68 -17.23 8.31
C ILE A 63 -8.76 -16.34 9.14
N ALA A 64 -7.88 -16.95 9.94
CA ALA A 64 -6.99 -16.24 10.83
C ALA A 64 -5.52 -16.59 10.54
N ARG A 65 -4.65 -15.58 10.60
CA ARG A 65 -3.19 -15.75 10.52
C ARG A 65 -2.53 -15.20 11.76
N ARG A 66 -1.56 -15.93 12.28
CA ARG A 66 -0.74 -15.49 13.41
C ARG A 66 0.08 -14.26 13.01
N ARG A 67 0.11 -13.24 13.86
CA ARG A 67 0.93 -12.05 13.65
C ARG A 67 2.41 -12.39 13.87
N PRO A 68 3.33 -11.84 13.06
CA PRO A 68 4.76 -12.00 13.27
C PRO A 68 5.16 -11.59 14.70
N ALA A 69 6.04 -12.38 15.31
CA ALA A 69 6.56 -12.17 16.67
C ALA A 69 5.49 -11.99 17.77
N SER A 70 4.30 -12.57 17.58
CA SER A 70 3.17 -12.48 18.53
C SER A 70 2.42 -13.81 18.63
N SER A 71 1.72 -14.04 19.75
CA SER A 71 0.74 -15.11 19.91
C SER A 71 -0.65 -14.74 19.37
N ALA A 72 -0.87 -13.47 19.04
CA ALA A 72 -2.14 -12.98 18.55
C ALA A 72 -2.33 -13.27 17.04
N TYR A 73 -3.58 -13.43 16.65
CA TYR A 73 -4.03 -13.67 15.29
C TYR A 73 -4.74 -12.43 14.75
N ILE A 74 -4.72 -12.29 13.43
CA ILE A 74 -5.58 -11.36 12.70
C ILE A 74 -6.53 -12.17 11.83
N LEU A 75 -7.83 -11.91 11.93
CA LEU A 75 -8.83 -12.50 11.08
C LEU A 75 -8.96 -11.71 9.77
N ALA A 76 -9.32 -12.38 8.69
CA ALA A 76 -9.56 -11.73 7.39
C ALA A 76 -10.58 -10.60 7.46
N GLY A 77 -11.55 -10.68 8.38
CA GLY A 77 -12.50 -9.61 8.69
C GLY A 77 -11.93 -8.43 9.50
N GLY A 78 -10.63 -8.42 9.83
CA GLY A 78 -9.96 -7.30 10.53
C GLY A 78 -9.96 -7.41 12.06
N VAL A 79 -10.59 -8.44 12.64
CA VAL A 79 -10.63 -8.62 14.08
C VAL A 79 -9.33 -9.25 14.57
N GLY A 80 -8.71 -8.66 15.59
CA GLY A 80 -7.62 -9.30 16.33
C GLY A 80 -8.18 -10.36 17.29
N ALA A 81 -7.54 -11.52 17.37
CA ALA A 81 -7.98 -12.61 18.23
C ALA A 81 -6.82 -13.34 18.90
N GLU A 82 -7.09 -14.02 20.00
CA GLU A 82 -6.12 -14.79 20.77
C GLU A 82 -6.66 -16.17 21.11
N LEU A 83 -5.76 -17.15 21.12
CA LEU A 83 -6.07 -18.49 21.64
C LEU A 83 -6.07 -18.46 23.18
N PRO A 84 -6.87 -19.33 23.85
CA PRO A 84 -6.71 -19.58 25.27
C PRO A 84 -5.30 -20.07 25.59
N ALA A 85 -4.76 -19.68 26.73
CA ALA A 85 -3.45 -20.15 27.19
C ALA A 85 -3.43 -21.69 27.28
N GLY A 86 -2.34 -22.30 26.80
CA GLY A 86 -2.19 -23.75 26.75
C GLY A 86 -3.00 -24.45 25.67
N SER A 87 -3.48 -23.71 24.67
CA SER A 87 -4.19 -24.30 23.51
C SER A 87 -3.25 -25.17 22.68
N ALA A 88 -3.70 -26.36 22.27
CA ALA A 88 -2.97 -27.22 21.34
C ALA A 88 -2.73 -26.60 19.96
N LEU A 89 -3.41 -25.49 19.65
CA LEU A 89 -3.26 -24.72 18.41
C LEU A 89 -2.19 -23.65 18.51
N GLU A 90 -1.51 -23.49 19.64
CA GLU A 90 -0.40 -22.56 19.79
C GLU A 90 0.71 -22.88 18.77
N GLY A 91 1.18 -21.83 18.10
CA GLY A 91 2.24 -21.99 17.08
C GLY A 91 1.73 -22.23 15.67
N GLN A 92 0.47 -22.59 15.46
CA GLN A 92 -0.11 -22.71 14.12
C GLN A 92 -0.11 -21.35 13.43
N GLU A 93 0.31 -21.30 12.17
CA GLU A 93 0.36 -20.06 11.41
C GLU A 93 -1.03 -19.65 10.93
N TRP A 94 -1.82 -20.62 10.45
CA TRP A 94 -3.14 -20.41 9.92
C TRP A 94 -4.20 -21.21 10.66
N LEU A 95 -5.35 -20.61 10.87
CA LEU A 95 -6.51 -21.25 11.49
C LEU A 95 -7.77 -20.96 10.71
N ALA A 96 -8.63 -21.99 10.57
CA ALA A 96 -10.04 -21.82 10.24
C ALA A 96 -10.81 -21.68 11.57
N VAL A 97 -11.25 -20.46 11.86
CA VAL A 97 -11.97 -20.16 13.10
C VAL A 97 -13.45 -20.42 12.91
N ALA A 98 -14.04 -21.17 13.84
CA ALA A 98 -15.48 -21.49 13.83
C ALA A 98 -16.27 -20.69 14.87
N SER A 99 -15.63 -20.24 15.94
CA SER A 99 -16.30 -19.47 16.98
C SER A 99 -15.33 -18.53 17.69
N ILE A 100 -15.77 -17.31 17.93
CA ILE A 100 -15.08 -16.31 18.73
C ILE A 100 -16.01 -15.71 19.76
N ASP A 101 -15.45 -15.30 20.88
CA ASP A 101 -16.12 -14.47 21.89
C ASP A 101 -15.40 -13.13 21.99
N ARG A 102 -16.17 -12.04 22.02
CA ARG A 102 -15.62 -10.70 22.14
C ARG A 102 -16.31 -9.94 23.27
N ALA A 103 -15.61 -9.82 24.39
CA ALA A 103 -16.06 -8.95 25.46
C ALA A 103 -16.08 -7.49 24.99
N PRO A 104 -17.09 -6.68 25.36
CA PRO A 104 -17.24 -5.30 24.87
C PRO A 104 -16.02 -4.39 25.09
N ALA A 105 -15.22 -4.64 26.14
CA ALA A 105 -14.04 -3.87 26.50
C ALA A 105 -12.72 -4.49 26.04
N SER A 106 -12.75 -5.65 25.34
CA SER A 106 -11.51 -6.34 24.93
C SER A 106 -11.01 -5.84 23.58
N ARG A 107 -9.69 -5.62 23.49
CA ARG A 107 -9.00 -5.31 22.22
C ARG A 107 -9.01 -6.49 21.26
N HIS A 108 -8.92 -7.71 21.79
CA HIS A 108 -8.87 -8.95 21.02
C HIS A 108 -10.07 -9.83 21.36
N ALA A 109 -10.59 -10.50 20.35
CA ALA A 109 -11.57 -11.57 20.56
C ALA A 109 -10.85 -12.82 21.08
N ARG A 110 -11.56 -13.66 21.83
CA ARG A 110 -11.07 -14.98 22.25
C ARG A 110 -11.53 -16.02 21.24
N ILE A 111 -10.61 -16.82 20.71
CA ILE A 111 -10.94 -17.95 19.84
C ILE A 111 -11.46 -19.09 20.73
N LEU A 112 -12.71 -19.50 20.52
CA LEU A 112 -13.35 -20.58 21.26
C LEU A 112 -13.24 -21.91 20.52
N ALA A 113 -13.30 -21.90 19.19
CA ALA A 113 -13.17 -23.07 18.35
C ALA A 113 -12.48 -22.72 17.05
N ALA A 114 -11.46 -23.49 16.69
CA ALA A 114 -10.72 -23.37 15.43
C ALA A 114 -10.09 -24.71 15.07
N VAL A 115 -9.69 -24.85 13.81
CA VAL A 115 -8.94 -26.00 13.27
C VAL A 115 -7.71 -25.47 12.56
N PRO A 116 -6.54 -26.15 12.60
CA PRO A 116 -5.38 -25.80 11.79
C PRO A 116 -5.74 -25.75 10.31
N LEU A 117 -5.25 -24.74 9.59
CA LEU A 117 -5.51 -24.56 8.18
C LEU A 117 -4.20 -24.49 7.44
N SER A 118 -4.10 -25.12 6.26
CA SER A 118 -2.94 -24.94 5.40
C SER A 118 -2.98 -23.56 4.71
N GLU A 119 -1.82 -23.01 4.36
CA GLU A 119 -1.76 -21.77 3.58
C GLU A 119 -2.46 -21.91 2.21
N GLU A 120 -2.32 -23.07 1.55
CA GLU A 120 -2.99 -23.37 0.28
C GLU A 120 -4.51 -23.28 0.42
N ASP A 121 -5.05 -23.91 1.46
CA ASP A 121 -6.51 -23.88 1.71
C ASP A 121 -6.99 -22.51 2.18
N ALA A 122 -6.17 -21.77 2.95
CA ALA A 122 -6.47 -20.38 3.33
C ALA A 122 -6.58 -19.47 2.11
N LEU A 123 -5.65 -19.61 1.15
CA LEU A 123 -5.66 -18.86 -0.11
C LEU A 123 -6.85 -19.26 -0.98
N ALA A 124 -7.17 -20.54 -1.05
CA ALA A 124 -8.30 -21.05 -1.83
C ALA A 124 -9.64 -20.58 -1.25
N ALA A 125 -9.86 -20.75 0.07
CA ALA A 125 -11.08 -20.35 0.73
C ALA A 125 -11.23 -18.81 0.79
N GLY A 126 -10.11 -18.09 0.96
CA GLY A 126 -10.06 -16.63 1.00
C GLY A 126 -10.02 -15.96 -0.38
N ALA A 127 -10.16 -16.69 -1.48
CA ALA A 127 -9.99 -16.16 -2.84
C ALA A 127 -10.86 -14.93 -3.14
N ALA A 128 -12.10 -14.90 -2.66
CA ALA A 128 -13.01 -13.77 -2.82
C ALA A 128 -12.58 -12.52 -2.02
N LEU A 129 -11.71 -12.68 -1.00
CA LEU A 129 -11.18 -11.60 -0.17
C LEU A 129 -9.74 -11.22 -0.57
N LEU A 130 -9.18 -11.88 -1.59
CA LEU A 130 -7.85 -11.54 -2.11
C LEU A 130 -7.90 -10.15 -2.73
N ALA A 131 -7.03 -9.29 -2.24
CA ALA A 131 -6.85 -7.95 -2.75
C ALA A 131 -5.36 -7.63 -2.93
N THR A 132 -5.07 -6.83 -3.94
CA THR A 132 -3.76 -6.20 -4.10
C THR A 132 -3.96 -4.70 -4.01
N ARG A 133 -3.32 -4.08 -3.03
CA ARG A 133 -3.38 -2.65 -2.80
C ARG A 133 -2.00 -2.04 -2.97
N THR A 134 -1.94 -0.89 -3.60
CA THR A 134 -0.73 -0.08 -3.63
C THR A 134 -0.97 1.11 -2.71
N ASP A 135 -0.17 1.17 -1.66
CA ASP A 135 -0.16 2.28 -0.72
C ASP A 135 1.12 3.09 -0.98
N ALA A 136 0.99 4.41 -1.06
CA ALA A 136 2.12 5.30 -1.22
C ALA A 136 2.20 6.25 -0.02
N SER A 137 3.42 6.50 0.43
CA SER A 137 3.70 7.40 1.54
C SER A 137 5.03 8.10 1.32
N ILE A 138 5.21 9.27 1.94
CA ILE A 138 6.48 9.97 1.95
C ILE A 138 7.15 9.70 3.31
N ASP A 139 8.33 9.08 3.25
CA ASP A 139 9.17 8.80 4.40
C ASP A 139 10.53 9.49 4.22
N LYS A 140 10.89 10.36 5.16
CA LYS A 140 12.13 11.17 5.14
C LYS A 140 12.35 11.90 3.82
N GLY A 141 11.30 12.52 3.31
CA GLY A 141 11.33 13.27 2.06
C GLY A 141 11.46 12.41 0.79
N VAL A 142 11.21 11.10 0.86
CA VAL A 142 11.24 10.20 -0.29
C VAL A 142 9.88 9.54 -0.47
N LEU A 143 9.32 9.65 -1.66
CA LEU A 143 8.08 8.96 -2.02
C LEU A 143 8.35 7.46 -2.16
N ARG A 144 7.63 6.65 -1.39
CA ARG A 144 7.69 5.19 -1.42
C ARG A 144 6.33 4.62 -1.73
N ALA A 145 6.27 3.74 -2.70
CA ALA A 145 5.07 2.97 -2.99
C ALA A 145 5.30 1.51 -2.60
N THR A 146 4.35 0.94 -1.89
CA THR A 146 4.37 -0.44 -1.42
C THR A 146 3.13 -1.17 -1.91
N ARG A 147 3.35 -2.29 -2.57
CA ARG A 147 2.28 -3.18 -3.00
C ARG A 147 2.07 -4.24 -1.94
N THR A 148 0.90 -4.26 -1.34
CA THR A 148 0.48 -5.26 -0.37
C THR A 148 -0.57 -6.17 -0.99
N ARG A 149 -0.31 -7.47 -0.96
CA ARG A 149 -1.29 -8.51 -1.27
C ARG A 149 -1.86 -9.02 0.05
N SER A 150 -3.18 -9.14 0.14
CA SER A 150 -3.85 -9.54 1.38
C SER A 150 -5.07 -10.43 1.11
N ILE A 151 -5.47 -11.21 2.13
CA ILE A 151 -6.81 -11.80 2.25
C ILE A 151 -7.58 -10.95 3.26
N GLY A 152 -8.47 -10.09 2.78
CA GLY A 152 -9.10 -9.09 3.64
C GLY A 152 -8.05 -8.27 4.41
N ALA A 153 -8.08 -8.32 5.74
CA ALA A 153 -7.13 -7.63 6.60
C ALA A 153 -5.81 -8.40 6.86
N ILE A 154 -5.66 -9.63 6.36
CA ILE A 154 -4.46 -10.45 6.56
C ILE A 154 -3.42 -10.11 5.49
N PRO A 155 -2.28 -9.50 5.81
CA PRO A 155 -1.22 -9.27 4.84
C PRO A 155 -0.53 -10.61 4.48
N LEU A 156 -0.40 -10.87 3.17
CA LEU A 156 0.31 -12.04 2.63
C LEU A 156 1.73 -11.70 2.25
N SER A 157 1.90 -10.61 1.52
CA SER A 157 3.20 -10.11 1.09
C SER A 157 3.17 -8.61 0.98
N SER A 158 4.31 -7.99 1.24
CA SER A 158 4.56 -6.58 1.02
C SER A 158 5.84 -6.46 0.20
N SER A 159 5.79 -5.75 -0.90
CA SER A 159 6.93 -5.51 -1.77
C SER A 159 6.92 -4.07 -2.26
N PRO A 160 8.09 -3.50 -2.60
CA PRO A 160 8.09 -2.21 -3.28
C PRO A 160 7.18 -2.28 -4.50
N ALA A 161 6.29 -1.31 -4.63
CA ALA A 161 5.46 -1.22 -5.82
C ALA A 161 6.33 -0.82 -7.01
N ARG A 162 5.90 -1.19 -8.21
CA ARG A 162 6.44 -0.58 -9.43
C ARG A 162 6.19 0.92 -9.37
N ALA A 163 7.07 1.71 -9.97
CA ALA A 163 6.99 3.17 -9.96
C ALA A 163 5.54 3.65 -10.18
N LEU A 164 5.13 4.62 -9.37
CA LEU A 164 3.89 5.36 -9.57
C LEU A 164 3.94 6.07 -10.93
N SER A 165 2.80 6.44 -11.48
CA SER A 165 2.77 7.37 -12.61
C SER A 165 3.29 8.74 -12.17
N GLU A 166 3.78 9.53 -13.11
CA GLU A 166 4.25 10.90 -12.85
C GLU A 166 3.13 11.76 -12.22
N GLU A 167 1.90 11.55 -12.67
CA GLU A 167 0.72 12.26 -12.17
C GLU A 167 0.36 11.86 -10.73
N GLU A 168 0.34 10.55 -10.44
CA GLU A 168 0.10 10.05 -9.07
C GLU A 168 1.18 10.54 -8.10
N ALA A 169 2.44 10.50 -8.49
CA ALA A 169 3.54 10.97 -7.68
C ALA A 169 3.43 12.48 -7.40
N THR A 170 3.14 13.27 -8.42
CA THR A 170 2.94 14.71 -8.30
C THR A 170 1.78 15.05 -7.38
N ALA A 171 0.65 14.34 -7.51
CA ALA A 171 -0.53 14.55 -6.67
C ALA A 171 -0.23 14.23 -5.20
N LEU A 172 0.40 13.09 -4.93
CA LEU A 172 0.75 12.68 -3.56
C LEU A 172 1.73 13.63 -2.89
N VAL A 173 2.74 14.12 -3.66
CA VAL A 173 3.68 15.10 -3.13
C VAL A 173 2.99 16.44 -2.89
N ALA A 174 2.12 16.90 -3.77
CA ALA A 174 1.35 18.12 -3.56
C ALA A 174 0.48 18.06 -2.30
N ASP A 175 -0.22 16.93 -2.08
CA ASP A 175 -1.03 16.71 -0.88
C ASP A 175 -0.17 16.67 0.40
N HIS A 176 1.05 16.10 0.32
CA HIS A 176 2.02 16.12 1.42
C HIS A 176 2.49 17.54 1.74
N LEU A 177 2.85 18.33 0.71
CA LEU A 177 3.29 19.71 0.89
C LEU A 177 2.17 20.60 1.47
N ALA A 178 0.94 20.38 1.08
CA ALA A 178 -0.21 21.07 1.67
C ALA A 178 -0.39 20.76 3.16
N ALA A 179 -0.06 19.54 3.59
CA ALA A 179 -0.21 19.09 4.97
C ALA A 179 1.02 19.41 5.85
N ARG A 180 2.24 19.42 5.29
CA ARG A 180 3.51 19.50 6.02
C ARG A 180 4.31 20.76 5.75
N GLY A 181 3.93 21.54 4.74
CA GLY A 181 4.67 22.72 4.27
C GLY A 181 5.80 22.38 3.31
N LEU A 182 6.55 23.41 2.92
CA LEU A 182 7.52 23.38 1.83
C LEU A 182 8.97 23.12 2.28
N GLY A 183 9.18 22.88 3.59
CA GLY A 183 10.54 22.82 4.18
C GLY A 183 11.41 21.66 3.72
N GLU A 184 10.83 20.60 3.15
CA GLU A 184 11.57 19.41 2.64
C GLU A 184 12.09 19.61 1.22
N LEU A 185 11.72 20.71 0.54
CA LEU A 185 12.13 21.03 -0.83
C LEU A 185 13.55 21.63 -0.89
N GLY A 186 14.12 21.68 -2.09
CA GLY A 186 15.45 22.19 -2.34
C GLY A 186 15.55 23.73 -2.31
N TRP A 187 15.48 24.30 -1.13
CA TRP A 187 15.67 25.74 -0.90
C TRP A 187 17.15 26.10 -0.84
N GLY A 188 17.65 26.72 -1.89
CA GLY A 188 18.97 27.35 -1.92
C GLY A 188 18.88 28.86 -1.61
N LYS A 189 20.01 29.49 -1.37
CA LYS A 189 20.08 30.96 -1.14
C LYS A 189 19.44 31.76 -2.28
N GLU A 190 19.70 31.35 -3.53
CA GLU A 190 19.16 32.00 -4.73
C GLU A 190 17.63 31.85 -4.81
N ALA A 191 17.11 30.66 -4.48
CA ALA A 191 15.66 30.43 -4.44
C ALA A 191 14.98 31.31 -3.36
N SER A 192 15.58 31.38 -2.18
CA SER A 192 15.05 32.22 -1.10
C SER A 192 15.09 33.71 -1.46
N SER A 193 16.20 34.19 -2.04
CA SER A 193 16.32 35.58 -2.51
C SER A 193 15.30 35.88 -3.63
N LEU A 194 15.15 34.98 -4.59
CA LEU A 194 14.14 35.16 -5.65
C LEU A 194 12.73 35.23 -5.07
N ARG A 195 12.41 34.33 -4.13
CA ARG A 195 11.08 34.31 -3.48
C ARG A 195 10.77 35.63 -2.77
N GLU A 196 11.72 36.17 -1.99
CA GLU A 196 11.55 37.44 -1.30
C GLU A 196 11.29 38.60 -2.26
N ARG A 197 12.04 38.66 -3.36
CA ARG A 197 11.85 39.65 -4.41
C ARG A 197 10.47 39.53 -5.09
N MET A 198 10.05 38.33 -5.43
CA MET A 198 8.73 38.06 -6.00
C MET A 198 7.60 38.43 -5.05
N ARG A 199 7.76 38.10 -3.76
CA ARG A 199 6.80 38.45 -2.71
C ARG A 199 6.67 39.95 -2.58
N ALA A 200 7.76 40.69 -2.48
CA ALA A 200 7.74 42.14 -2.39
C ALA A 200 7.06 42.79 -3.59
N LEU A 201 7.27 42.28 -4.80
CA LEU A 201 6.61 42.78 -6.00
C LEU A 201 5.12 42.43 -6.04
N HIS A 202 4.76 41.23 -5.57
CA HIS A 202 3.35 40.85 -5.44
C HIS A 202 2.61 41.76 -4.45
N GLU A 203 3.20 41.99 -3.28
CA GLU A 203 2.64 42.87 -2.22
C GLU A 203 2.51 44.34 -2.68
N ALA A 204 3.48 44.81 -3.46
CA ALA A 204 3.50 46.22 -3.90
C ALA A 204 2.64 46.48 -5.16
N LEU A 205 2.61 45.55 -6.10
CA LEU A 205 2.04 45.75 -7.44
C LEU A 205 0.85 44.84 -7.75
N GLY A 206 0.69 43.74 -6.97
CA GLY A 206 -0.36 42.75 -7.23
C GLY A 206 -0.13 42.00 -8.54
N ALA A 207 -1.22 41.58 -9.20
CA ALA A 207 -1.15 40.93 -10.50
C ALA A 207 -0.47 41.85 -11.54
N PRO A 208 0.35 41.29 -12.45
CA PRO A 208 0.55 39.87 -12.76
C PRO A 208 1.71 39.18 -12.01
N TRP A 209 2.24 39.78 -10.95
CA TRP A 209 3.26 39.14 -10.11
C TRP A 209 2.62 37.98 -9.31
N PRO A 210 3.16 36.75 -9.39
CA PRO A 210 2.54 35.61 -8.73
C PRO A 210 2.68 35.71 -7.20
N ASP A 211 1.64 35.24 -6.50
CA ASP A 211 1.72 35.02 -5.06
C ASP A 211 2.60 33.78 -4.78
N VAL A 212 3.66 33.99 -4.01
CA VAL A 212 4.64 32.96 -3.63
C VAL A 212 4.64 32.70 -2.11
N SER A 213 3.52 32.99 -1.45
CA SER A 213 3.28 32.58 -0.07
C SER A 213 3.32 31.05 0.05
N ASP A 214 3.50 30.52 1.26
CA ASP A 214 3.49 29.06 1.47
C ASP A 214 2.17 28.44 1.06
N GLU A 215 1.05 29.14 1.32
CA GLU A 215 -0.29 28.69 0.95
C GLU A 215 -0.48 28.65 -0.58
N ALA A 216 -0.06 29.69 -1.27
CA ALA A 216 -0.19 29.77 -2.73
C ALA A 216 0.70 28.74 -3.44
N LEU A 217 1.95 28.56 -2.97
CA LEU A 217 2.87 27.56 -3.49
C LEU A 217 2.36 26.15 -3.24
N ALA A 218 1.88 25.85 -2.04
CA ALA A 218 1.31 24.54 -1.73
C ALA A 218 0.01 24.29 -2.52
N GLY A 219 -0.86 25.30 -2.64
CA GLY A 219 -2.10 25.19 -3.40
C GLY A 219 -1.91 24.96 -4.90
N SER A 220 -0.82 25.50 -5.48
CA SER A 220 -0.46 25.31 -6.89
C SER A 220 0.54 24.20 -7.15
N ALA A 221 0.92 23.42 -6.13
CA ALA A 221 2.02 22.46 -6.20
C ALA A 221 1.87 21.44 -7.34
N ARG A 222 0.66 20.97 -7.62
CA ARG A 222 0.41 20.04 -8.75
C ARG A 222 0.85 20.59 -10.10
N GLN A 223 0.83 21.92 -10.27
CA GLN A 223 1.19 22.55 -11.54
C GLN A 223 2.70 22.68 -11.68
N TRP A 224 3.36 23.28 -10.69
CA TRP A 224 4.80 23.55 -10.79
C TRP A 224 5.69 22.34 -10.50
N LEU A 225 5.17 21.27 -9.84
CA LEU A 225 5.88 20.00 -9.64
C LEU A 225 5.96 19.12 -10.90
N THR A 226 5.14 19.37 -11.91
CA THR A 226 5.07 18.54 -13.13
C THR A 226 6.44 18.17 -13.73
N PRO A 227 7.44 19.08 -13.84
CA PRO A 227 8.75 18.73 -14.39
C PRO A 227 9.51 17.67 -13.59
N TRP A 228 9.22 17.53 -12.30
CA TRP A 228 9.86 16.55 -11.40
C TRP A 228 9.05 15.26 -11.21
N GLY A 229 7.85 15.16 -11.76
CA GLY A 229 6.95 14.02 -11.59
C GLY A 229 7.62 12.67 -11.81
N ARG A 230 8.39 12.54 -12.90
CA ARG A 230 9.14 11.31 -13.22
C ARG A 230 10.21 10.96 -12.18
N SER A 231 11.00 11.93 -11.76
CA SER A 231 12.06 11.70 -10.77
C SER A 231 11.49 11.36 -9.40
N LEU A 232 10.42 12.03 -8.98
CA LEU A 232 9.70 11.76 -7.75
C LEU A 232 9.05 10.37 -7.77
N ALA A 233 8.42 9.99 -8.89
CA ALA A 233 7.87 8.65 -9.09
C ALA A 233 8.94 7.55 -8.99
N SER A 234 10.18 7.87 -9.35
CA SER A 234 11.35 6.97 -9.25
C SER A 234 12.01 6.97 -7.86
N GLY A 235 11.48 7.74 -6.90
CA GLY A 235 11.98 7.79 -5.52
C GLY A 235 13.09 8.83 -5.30
N ALA A 236 13.20 9.85 -6.15
CA ALA A 236 14.06 10.98 -5.85
C ALA A 236 13.59 11.73 -4.60
N PRO A 237 14.51 12.24 -3.77
CA PRO A 237 14.13 12.97 -2.57
C PRO A 237 13.49 14.32 -2.92
N LEU A 238 12.56 14.81 -2.08
CA LEU A 238 11.91 16.11 -2.25
C LEU A 238 12.92 17.26 -2.30
N SER A 239 14.05 17.13 -1.62
CA SER A 239 15.13 18.11 -1.66
C SER A 239 15.80 18.25 -3.05
N SER A 240 15.57 17.29 -3.96
CA SER A 240 16.04 17.39 -5.35
C SER A 240 15.16 18.30 -6.22
N VAL A 241 13.99 18.68 -5.74
CA VAL A 241 13.12 19.64 -6.42
C VAL A 241 13.73 21.04 -6.27
N SER A 242 14.21 21.61 -7.34
CA SER A 242 14.79 22.94 -7.36
C SER A 242 13.70 24.00 -7.22
N MET A 243 13.63 24.63 -6.04
CA MET A 243 12.68 25.74 -5.84
C MET A 243 13.04 26.97 -6.67
N LEU A 244 14.32 27.14 -7.03
CA LEU A 244 14.73 28.21 -7.94
C LEU A 244 14.07 28.06 -9.32
N ASP A 245 14.13 26.85 -9.89
CA ASP A 245 13.53 26.60 -11.20
C ASP A 245 11.99 26.62 -11.14
N ALA A 246 11.41 26.12 -10.05
CA ALA A 246 9.98 26.21 -9.81
C ALA A 246 9.50 27.68 -9.80
N LEU A 247 10.13 28.54 -9.02
CA LEU A 247 9.79 29.97 -8.95
C LEU A 247 10.00 30.68 -10.30
N ARG A 248 11.10 30.39 -10.99
CA ARG A 248 11.33 30.93 -12.35
C ARG A 248 10.25 30.55 -13.34
N SER A 249 9.74 29.31 -13.25
CA SER A 249 8.67 28.85 -14.14
C SER A 249 7.32 29.52 -13.90
N MET A 250 7.12 30.08 -12.71
CA MET A 250 5.89 30.81 -12.35
C MET A 250 5.91 32.26 -12.81
N LEU A 251 7.07 32.82 -13.15
CA LEU A 251 7.18 34.18 -13.62
C LEU A 251 6.74 34.29 -15.09
N PRO A 252 5.72 35.09 -15.41
CA PRO A 252 5.40 35.38 -16.80
C PRO A 252 6.55 36.08 -17.49
N TRP A 253 6.77 35.82 -18.79
CA TRP A 253 7.91 36.35 -19.52
C TRP A 253 8.13 37.86 -19.39
N PRO A 254 7.12 38.75 -19.50
CA PRO A 254 7.34 40.18 -19.35
C PRO A 254 7.84 40.59 -17.95
N GLN A 255 7.37 39.90 -16.91
CA GLN A 255 7.77 40.13 -15.52
C GLN A 255 9.18 39.61 -15.24
N ALA A 256 9.52 38.45 -15.79
CA ALA A 256 10.86 37.87 -15.64
C ALA A 256 11.94 38.84 -16.17
N ALA A 257 11.67 39.50 -17.29
CA ALA A 257 12.60 40.49 -17.88
C ALA A 257 12.79 41.76 -17.02
N ARG A 258 11.76 42.13 -16.25
CA ARG A 258 11.76 43.35 -15.42
C ARG A 258 12.10 43.10 -13.94
N LEU A 259 12.31 41.85 -13.57
CA LEU A 259 12.54 41.49 -12.16
C LEU A 259 13.76 42.19 -11.57
N ASP A 260 14.87 42.21 -12.31
CA ASP A 260 16.11 42.81 -11.84
C ASP A 260 16.09 44.36 -11.86
N GLU A 261 15.23 44.92 -12.73
CA GLU A 261 15.00 46.38 -12.76
C GLU A 261 14.17 46.82 -11.52
N LEU A 262 13.09 46.10 -11.23
CA LEU A 262 12.14 46.49 -10.17
C LEU A 262 12.54 46.03 -8.77
N ALA A 263 13.19 44.90 -8.64
CA ALA A 263 13.71 44.35 -7.41
C ALA A 263 15.08 43.73 -7.60
N PRO A 264 16.14 44.57 -7.69
CA PRO A 264 17.50 44.08 -7.87
C PRO A 264 18.00 43.26 -6.70
N GLU A 265 18.85 42.24 -6.93
CA GLU A 265 19.42 41.42 -5.85
C GLU A 265 20.30 42.21 -4.88
N LYS A 266 20.87 43.31 -5.33
CA LYS A 266 21.71 44.21 -4.53
C LYS A 266 21.32 45.66 -4.75
N LEU A 267 21.00 46.32 -3.67
CA LEU A 267 20.69 47.75 -3.69
C LEU A 267 21.99 48.55 -3.54
N PRO A 268 22.26 49.53 -4.42
CA PRO A 268 23.37 50.45 -4.22
C PRO A 268 23.07 51.37 -3.02
N ILE A 269 24.03 51.44 -2.09
CA ILE A 269 23.93 52.36 -0.95
C ILE A 269 24.67 53.65 -1.22
N PRO A 270 24.18 54.79 -0.74
CA PRO A 270 24.83 56.09 -0.97
C PRO A 270 26.31 56.17 -0.49
N SER A 271 26.73 55.28 0.42
CA SER A 271 28.12 55.17 0.91
C SER A 271 29.08 54.40 -0.02
N GLY A 272 28.66 54.03 -1.24
CA GLY A 272 29.51 53.36 -2.26
C GLY A 272 29.61 51.83 -2.12
N GLY A 273 28.81 51.20 -1.27
CA GLY A 273 28.70 49.75 -1.17
C GLY A 273 27.41 49.19 -1.81
N THR A 274 27.29 47.84 -1.90
CA THR A 274 26.04 47.17 -2.24
C THR A 274 25.62 46.25 -1.08
N ARG A 275 24.32 46.25 -0.70
CA ARG A 275 23.77 45.26 0.23
C ARG A 275 22.71 44.40 -0.44
N PRO A 276 22.63 43.11 -0.07
CA PRO A 276 21.55 42.22 -0.54
C PRO A 276 20.19 42.66 0.00
#